data_5b3128676053b72f59a43a2a71ba7131
#
_entry.id   5b3128676053b72f59a43a2a71ba7131
#
_cell.length_a   1.000
_cell.length_b   1.000
_cell.length_c   1.000
_cell.angle_alpha   90.00
_cell.angle_beta   90.00
_cell.angle_gamma   90.00
#
_symmetry.space_group_name_H-M   'P 1'
#
loop_
_entity.id
_entity.type
_entity.pdbx_description
1 polymer ?
#
loop_
_entity_poly.entity_id
_entity_poly.type
_entity_poly.pdbx_seq_one_letter_code
_entity_poly.pdbx_strand_id
1 'polypeptide(L)'
;MVSFKQLTLLALTTGLATVDAQATGRTTRYWDCCKGSCGWSGKANVNQPVQSCDRNDNPLSNMGAKNGCENGGSAYMCTNQSPWAVDDRLAYGFAAVKLAGQSERSWCCACYELTFTSGPVSGKKMVVQATNTGGDLGQNHFDIAMPGGGVGIFNGCTSQWGAPSNGWGAQYGGISSRSECDSFPEKLKPGCYWRFDWFQNADNPNVSFREVSCPSELTDKTGCKRW
;
A
#
# COMPACT_ATOMS: atom_id res chain seq x y z
N MET A 1 -22.21 -39.76 62.48
CA MET A 1 -21.10 -39.26 61.68
C MET A 1 -21.56 -39.22 60.23
N VAL A 2 -21.86 -38.03 59.72
CA VAL A 2 -22.33 -37.85 58.33
C VAL A 2 -21.17 -37.18 57.58
N SER A 3 -20.59 -37.92 56.60
CA SER A 3 -19.46 -37.45 55.78
C SER A 3 -19.97 -36.60 54.63
N PHE A 4 -19.62 -35.29 54.61
CA PHE A 4 -19.88 -34.40 53.49
C PHE A 4 -18.80 -34.58 52.41
N LYS A 5 -19.16 -35.14 51.25
CA LYS A 5 -18.27 -35.12 50.04
C LYS A 5 -18.38 -33.75 49.40
N GLN A 6 -17.29 -33.00 49.41
CA GLN A 6 -17.17 -31.77 48.63
C GLN A 6 -17.07 -32.09 47.13
N LEU A 7 -18.06 -31.58 46.37
CA LEU A 7 -18.04 -31.62 44.91
C LEU A 7 -17.30 -30.37 44.40
N THR A 8 -16.09 -30.52 43.88
CA THR A 8 -15.35 -29.43 43.26
C THR A 8 -15.87 -29.24 41.84
N LEU A 9 -16.57 -28.10 41.59
CA LEU A 9 -17.04 -27.73 40.28
C LEU A 9 -15.89 -27.11 39.50
N LEU A 10 -15.39 -27.83 38.49
CA LEU A 10 -14.38 -27.33 37.57
C LEU A 10 -15.10 -26.44 36.53
N ALA A 11 -14.95 -25.11 36.63
CA ALA A 11 -15.46 -24.19 35.63
C ALA A 11 -14.54 -24.17 34.40
N LEU A 12 -14.98 -24.81 33.32
CA LEU A 12 -14.34 -24.65 32.00
C LEU A 12 -14.65 -23.25 31.47
N THR A 13 -13.68 -22.35 31.48
CA THR A 13 -13.74 -21.10 30.75
C THR A 13 -13.43 -21.38 29.28
N THR A 14 -14.43 -21.48 28.44
CA THR A 14 -14.28 -21.45 26.97
C THR A 14 -13.92 -20.04 26.56
N GLY A 15 -12.64 -19.77 26.32
CA GLY A 15 -12.21 -18.55 25.67
C GLY A 15 -12.79 -18.49 24.26
N LEU A 16 -13.76 -17.62 24.02
CA LEU A 16 -14.18 -17.26 22.66
C LEU A 16 -13.00 -16.55 21.98
N ALA A 17 -12.31 -17.24 21.09
CA ALA A 17 -11.42 -16.59 20.14
C ALA A 17 -12.32 -15.76 19.20
N THR A 18 -12.23 -14.44 19.31
CA THR A 18 -12.81 -13.53 18.31
C THR A 18 -12.07 -13.77 17.01
N VAL A 19 -12.69 -14.46 16.07
CA VAL A 19 -12.22 -14.53 14.68
C VAL A 19 -12.50 -13.14 14.10
N ASP A 20 -11.47 -12.29 13.95
CA ASP A 20 -11.60 -11.05 13.21
C ASP A 20 -12.11 -11.39 11.80
N ALA A 21 -13.32 -10.90 11.48
CA ALA A 21 -13.96 -11.17 10.21
C ALA A 21 -13.11 -10.56 9.09
N GLN A 22 -12.42 -11.41 8.34
CA GLN A 22 -11.66 -11.02 7.17
C GLN A 22 -12.61 -10.52 6.08
N ALA A 23 -12.47 -9.25 5.68
CA ALA A 23 -13.21 -8.70 4.54
C ALA A 23 -12.57 -9.17 3.22
N THR A 24 -13.37 -9.19 2.14
CA THR A 24 -12.88 -9.48 0.79
C THR A 24 -12.73 -8.19 -0.01
N GLY A 25 -11.73 -8.18 -0.89
CA GLY A 25 -11.43 -7.05 -1.74
C GLY A 25 -10.67 -7.49 -2.99
N ARG A 26 -10.22 -6.51 -3.74
CA ARG A 26 -9.39 -6.73 -4.94
C ARG A 26 -8.20 -5.81 -4.93
N THR A 27 -7.20 -6.15 -5.74
CA THR A 27 -6.04 -5.29 -5.97
C THR A 27 -5.98 -4.85 -7.43
N THR A 28 -5.36 -3.71 -7.65
CA THR A 28 -4.80 -3.23 -8.92
C THR A 28 -3.38 -2.75 -8.67
N ARG A 29 -2.76 -2.10 -9.64
CA ARG A 29 -1.38 -1.62 -9.54
C ARG A 29 -1.22 -0.28 -10.22
N TYR A 30 -0.40 0.60 -9.65
CA TYR A 30 -0.08 1.90 -10.22
C TYR A 30 1.30 2.40 -9.80
N TRP A 31 1.82 3.36 -10.53
CA TRP A 31 2.94 4.22 -10.14
C TRP A 31 2.87 5.50 -10.95
N ASP A 32 2.20 6.51 -10.41
CA ASP A 32 1.96 7.79 -11.08
C ASP A 32 2.96 8.90 -10.70
N CYS A 33 3.84 8.64 -9.74
CA CYS A 33 4.79 9.58 -9.14
C CYS A 33 4.15 10.77 -8.43
N CYS A 34 2.84 10.88 -8.36
CA CYS A 34 2.15 11.99 -7.71
C CYS A 34 2.29 11.93 -6.19
N LYS A 35 2.22 13.06 -5.54
CA LYS A 35 2.04 13.13 -4.09
C LYS A 35 0.74 12.44 -3.71
N GLY A 36 0.79 11.38 -2.89
CA GLY A 36 -0.40 10.69 -2.42
C GLY A 36 -1.31 11.58 -1.57
N SER A 37 -2.62 11.30 -1.56
CA SER A 37 -3.61 12.10 -0.81
C SER A 37 -3.33 12.13 0.69
N CYS A 38 -2.78 11.06 1.27
CA CYS A 38 -2.39 11.00 2.68
C CYS A 38 -1.12 11.82 3.00
N GLY A 39 -0.46 12.39 2.00
CA GLY A 39 0.64 13.35 2.14
C GLY A 39 0.19 14.78 2.50
N TRP A 40 -1.13 15.03 2.64
CA TRP A 40 -1.68 16.31 3.04
C TRP A 40 -2.11 16.31 4.51
N SER A 41 -1.87 17.42 5.19
CA SER A 41 -2.32 17.60 6.59
C SER A 41 -3.84 17.53 6.70
N GLY A 42 -4.34 17.03 7.84
CA GLY A 42 -5.77 16.99 8.15
C GLY A 42 -6.54 15.81 7.54
N LYS A 43 -5.88 14.91 6.82
CA LYS A 43 -6.52 13.72 6.23
C LYS A 43 -6.91 12.67 7.27
N ALA A 44 -6.07 12.45 8.29
CA ALA A 44 -6.32 11.52 9.38
C ALA A 44 -5.71 12.03 10.70
N ASN A 45 -6.00 11.33 11.81
CA ASN A 45 -5.37 11.57 13.10
C ASN A 45 -4.02 10.84 13.15
N VAL A 46 -2.96 11.55 12.79
CA VAL A 46 -1.60 11.02 12.62
C VAL A 46 -0.56 11.99 13.18
N ASN A 47 0.64 11.50 13.50
CA ASN A 47 1.74 12.33 13.96
C ASN A 47 2.19 13.33 12.89
N GLN A 48 2.23 12.91 11.63
CA GLN A 48 2.51 13.74 10.44
C GLN A 48 1.91 13.08 9.18
N PRO A 49 1.70 13.84 8.08
CA PRO A 49 1.32 13.26 6.80
C PRO A 49 2.39 12.31 6.25
N VAL A 50 1.99 11.47 5.29
CA VAL A 50 2.94 10.65 4.51
C VAL A 50 4.00 11.54 3.87
N GLN A 51 5.27 11.16 4.07
CA GLN A 51 6.41 11.86 3.51
C GLN A 51 6.31 11.95 1.98
N SER A 52 6.46 13.16 1.44
CA SER A 52 6.64 13.43 0.02
C SER A 52 8.07 13.84 -0.27
N CYS A 53 8.52 13.64 -1.49
CA CYS A 53 9.85 13.97 -1.95
C CYS A 53 9.84 15.04 -3.04
N ASP A 54 10.99 15.73 -3.20
CA ASP A 54 11.20 16.63 -4.33
C ASP A 54 11.49 15.83 -5.62
N ARG A 55 11.75 16.55 -6.72
CA ARG A 55 12.07 15.96 -8.02
C ARG A 55 13.29 15.05 -7.99
N ASN A 56 14.23 15.26 -7.08
CA ASN A 56 15.46 14.47 -6.93
C ASN A 56 15.31 13.33 -5.91
N ASP A 57 14.06 13.11 -5.44
CA ASP A 57 13.73 12.10 -4.44
C ASP A 57 14.33 12.41 -3.04
N ASN A 58 14.53 13.70 -2.71
CA ASN A 58 14.87 14.12 -1.37
C ASN A 58 13.60 14.40 -0.56
N PRO A 59 13.53 13.97 0.71
CA PRO A 59 12.36 14.25 1.56
C PRO A 59 12.10 15.75 1.69
N LEU A 60 10.85 16.16 1.51
CA LEU A 60 10.42 17.55 1.68
C LEU A 60 10.08 17.83 3.15
N SER A 61 10.57 18.94 3.68
CA SER A 61 10.17 19.45 4.99
C SER A 61 8.80 20.16 4.94
N ASN A 62 8.43 20.73 3.80
CA ASN A 62 7.14 21.38 3.60
C ASN A 62 6.09 20.36 3.15
N MET A 63 5.31 19.83 4.09
CA MET A 63 4.21 18.90 3.81
C MET A 63 3.04 19.59 3.04
N GLY A 64 2.98 20.92 2.98
CA GLY A 64 2.04 21.68 2.18
C GLY A 64 2.48 21.88 0.72
N ALA A 65 3.66 21.39 0.31
CA ALA A 65 4.14 21.54 -1.07
C ALA A 65 3.15 20.93 -2.06
N LYS A 66 2.92 21.66 -3.16
CA LYS A 66 1.93 21.33 -4.20
C LYS A 66 2.31 20.04 -4.91
N ASN A 67 1.30 19.22 -5.23
CA ASN A 67 1.46 17.95 -5.92
C ASN A 67 2.16 18.12 -7.28
N GLY A 68 3.20 17.35 -7.57
CA GLY A 68 3.96 17.37 -8.82
C GLY A 68 3.15 17.01 -10.06
N CYS A 69 1.96 16.43 -9.89
CA CYS A 69 0.99 16.19 -10.96
C CYS A 69 0.12 17.41 -11.30
N GLU A 70 0.24 18.48 -10.54
CA GLU A 70 -0.41 19.74 -10.79
C GLU A 70 0.58 20.77 -11.38
N ASN A 71 0.07 21.70 -12.17
CA ASN A 71 0.93 22.74 -12.78
C ASN A 71 1.69 23.54 -11.72
N GLY A 72 3.02 23.56 -11.82
CA GLY A 72 3.91 24.20 -10.85
C GLY A 72 4.09 23.42 -9.52
N GLY A 73 3.63 22.18 -9.45
CA GLY A 73 3.85 21.33 -8.28
C GLY A 73 5.27 20.77 -8.19
N SER A 74 5.72 20.51 -6.97
CA SER A 74 7.09 20.07 -6.67
C SER A 74 7.18 18.89 -5.71
N ALA A 75 6.05 18.37 -5.24
CA ALA A 75 5.99 17.25 -4.32
C ALA A 75 5.55 15.96 -5.05
N TYR A 76 6.36 14.93 -4.91
CA TYR A 76 6.19 13.64 -5.57
C TYR A 76 6.14 12.51 -4.54
N MET A 77 5.70 11.32 -4.96
CA MET A 77 5.85 10.09 -4.19
C MET A 77 7.34 9.76 -4.04
N CYS A 78 7.78 9.46 -2.83
CA CYS A 78 9.16 9.02 -2.62
C CYS A 78 9.39 7.61 -3.15
N THR A 79 10.56 7.32 -3.73
CA THR A 79 10.88 6.01 -4.30
C THR A 79 10.95 4.91 -3.24
N ASN A 80 11.25 5.25 -1.97
CA ASN A 80 11.23 4.31 -0.85
C ASN A 80 9.82 3.79 -0.50
N GLN A 81 8.76 4.34 -1.11
CA GLN A 81 7.40 3.81 -1.06
C GLN A 81 7.16 2.73 -2.14
N SER A 82 8.20 2.17 -2.73
CA SER A 82 8.14 0.95 -3.54
C SER A 82 7.98 -0.29 -2.66
N PRO A 83 7.36 -1.38 -3.18
CA PRO A 83 7.21 -2.62 -2.43
C PRO A 83 8.52 -3.42 -2.37
N TRP A 84 8.63 -4.32 -1.39
CA TRP A 84 9.74 -5.26 -1.26
C TRP A 84 9.30 -6.58 -0.62
N ALA A 85 10.01 -7.66 -0.92
CA ALA A 85 9.82 -8.94 -0.27
C ALA A 85 10.49 -8.95 1.11
N VAL A 86 9.78 -9.46 2.12
CA VAL A 86 10.35 -9.81 3.42
C VAL A 86 10.89 -11.24 3.34
N ASP A 87 10.10 -12.12 2.72
CA ASP A 87 10.46 -13.50 2.38
C ASP A 87 9.64 -13.97 1.17
N ASP A 88 9.68 -15.26 0.86
CA ASP A 88 8.97 -15.83 -0.29
C ASP A 88 7.44 -15.75 -0.17
N ARG A 89 6.90 -15.55 1.03
CA ARG A 89 5.46 -15.55 1.32
C ARG A 89 4.93 -14.22 1.83
N LEU A 90 5.79 -13.32 2.31
CA LEU A 90 5.44 -12.02 2.87
C LEU A 90 6.15 -10.90 2.12
N ALA A 91 5.40 -9.88 1.77
CA ALA A 91 5.93 -8.61 1.26
C ALA A 91 5.37 -7.43 2.03
N TYR A 92 6.07 -6.32 1.97
CA TYR A 92 5.62 -5.03 2.46
C TYR A 92 5.50 -4.03 1.31
N GLY A 93 4.62 -3.02 1.45
CA GLY A 93 4.49 -1.95 0.46
C GLY A 93 3.41 -0.94 0.82
N PHE A 94 2.95 -0.24 -0.19
CA PHE A 94 2.03 0.89 -0.03
C PHE A 94 0.91 0.78 -1.06
N ALA A 95 -0.24 1.42 -0.76
CA ALA A 95 -1.38 1.37 -1.66
C ALA A 95 -2.22 2.64 -1.61
N ALA A 96 -2.85 2.97 -2.72
CA ALA A 96 -4.06 3.77 -2.71
C ALA A 96 -5.23 2.86 -2.32
N VAL A 97 -6.09 3.35 -1.41
CA VAL A 97 -7.12 2.53 -0.77
C VAL A 97 -8.48 3.20 -0.87
N LYS A 98 -9.52 2.37 -1.05
CA LYS A 98 -10.91 2.77 -0.87
C LYS A 98 -11.69 1.62 -0.25
N LEU A 99 -12.20 1.83 0.97
CA LEU A 99 -12.92 0.83 1.74
C LEU A 99 -14.40 1.19 1.86
N ALA A 100 -15.26 0.16 1.82
CA ALA A 100 -16.70 0.33 1.93
C ALA A 100 -17.09 0.99 3.26
N GLY A 101 -17.92 2.02 3.20
CA GLY A 101 -18.42 2.73 4.38
C GLY A 101 -17.38 3.56 5.14
N GLN A 102 -16.16 3.72 4.59
CA GLN A 102 -15.06 4.44 5.21
C GLN A 102 -14.65 5.68 4.41
N SER A 103 -13.68 6.44 4.92
CA SER A 103 -13.14 7.66 4.31
C SER A 103 -11.63 7.77 4.53
N GLU A 104 -10.95 8.72 3.89
CA GLU A 104 -9.51 8.98 4.09
C GLU A 104 -9.13 9.12 5.56
N ARG A 105 -10.02 9.66 6.38
CA ARG A 105 -9.80 9.80 7.84
C ARG A 105 -9.58 8.46 8.53
N SER A 106 -10.20 7.39 8.04
CA SER A 106 -10.06 6.06 8.64
C SER A 106 -8.91 5.25 8.07
N TRP A 107 -8.58 5.39 6.77
CA TRP A 107 -7.52 4.55 6.18
C TRP A 107 -6.17 5.24 5.99
N CYS A 108 -6.06 6.58 5.87
CA CYS A 108 -4.73 7.20 5.71
C CYS A 108 -3.79 6.79 6.83
N CYS A 109 -2.63 6.26 6.45
CA CYS A 109 -1.58 5.71 7.31
C CYS A 109 -1.97 4.46 8.14
N ALA A 110 -3.17 3.90 7.96
CA ALA A 110 -3.48 2.58 8.49
C ALA A 110 -2.77 1.49 7.68
N CYS A 111 -2.55 0.32 8.29
CA CYS A 111 -1.96 -0.83 7.63
C CYS A 111 -2.97 -1.96 7.51
N TYR A 112 -2.89 -2.67 6.38
CA TYR A 112 -3.76 -3.79 6.06
C TYR A 112 -2.92 -5.00 5.66
N GLU A 113 -3.17 -6.14 6.30
CA GLU A 113 -2.68 -7.43 5.84
C GLU A 113 -3.61 -7.94 4.74
N LEU A 114 -3.07 -8.10 3.55
CA LEU A 114 -3.71 -8.69 2.39
C LEU A 114 -3.26 -10.14 2.26
N THR A 115 -4.20 -11.09 2.16
CA THR A 115 -3.92 -12.46 1.74
C THR A 115 -4.45 -12.62 0.34
N PHE A 116 -3.59 -12.85 -0.64
CA PHE A 116 -4.00 -13.05 -2.03
C PHE A 116 -4.78 -14.35 -2.16
N THR A 117 -5.94 -14.30 -2.81
CA THR A 117 -6.85 -15.45 -2.94
C THR A 117 -7.00 -15.93 -4.38
N SER A 118 -6.35 -15.26 -5.33
CA SER A 118 -6.36 -15.65 -6.75
C SER A 118 -5.04 -15.32 -7.45
N GLY A 119 -4.86 -15.85 -8.65
CA GLY A 119 -3.67 -15.63 -9.48
C GLY A 119 -2.41 -16.35 -8.96
N PRO A 120 -1.25 -16.06 -9.56
CA PRO A 120 0.01 -16.76 -9.26
C PRO A 120 0.52 -16.52 -7.85
N VAL A 121 0.07 -15.47 -7.17
CA VAL A 121 0.45 -15.12 -5.80
C VAL A 121 -0.54 -15.64 -4.75
N SER A 122 -1.51 -16.47 -5.14
CA SER A 122 -2.50 -17.02 -4.21
C SER A 122 -1.83 -17.71 -3.00
N GLY A 123 -2.28 -17.39 -1.80
CA GLY A 123 -1.72 -17.85 -0.52
C GLY A 123 -0.55 -17.03 0.00
N LYS A 124 0.04 -16.11 -0.78
CA LYS A 124 1.02 -15.16 -0.27
C LYS A 124 0.33 -14.00 0.46
N LYS A 125 1.07 -13.32 1.32
CA LYS A 125 0.60 -12.17 2.10
C LYS A 125 1.38 -10.91 1.76
N MET A 126 0.72 -9.78 1.88
CA MET A 126 1.35 -8.47 1.80
C MET A 126 0.77 -7.56 2.88
N VAL A 127 1.61 -6.86 3.63
CA VAL A 127 1.15 -5.76 4.47
C VAL A 127 1.39 -4.46 3.74
N VAL A 128 0.32 -3.70 3.53
CA VAL A 128 0.39 -2.39 2.88
C VAL A 128 0.01 -1.28 3.85
N GLN A 129 0.76 -0.16 3.82
CA GLN A 129 0.28 1.07 4.43
C GLN A 129 -0.51 1.88 3.40
N ALA A 130 -1.68 2.38 3.79
CA ALA A 130 -2.49 3.26 2.95
C ALA A 130 -1.87 4.66 2.89
N THR A 131 -1.34 5.04 1.73
CA THR A 131 -0.67 6.33 1.50
C THR A 131 -1.41 7.24 0.53
N ASN A 132 -2.42 6.70 -0.13
CA ASN A 132 -3.17 7.42 -1.15
C ASN A 132 -4.64 6.95 -1.19
N THR A 133 -5.44 7.66 -1.98
CA THR A 133 -6.83 7.32 -2.32
C THR A 133 -7.01 7.48 -3.82
N GLY A 134 -7.58 6.49 -4.49
CA GLY A 134 -7.94 6.58 -5.89
C GLY A 134 -9.41 7.00 -6.07
N GLY A 135 -9.66 8.02 -6.89
CA GLY A 135 -11.01 8.49 -7.19
C GLY A 135 -11.84 7.49 -8.01
N ASP A 136 -11.18 6.67 -8.80
CA ASP A 136 -11.71 5.64 -9.69
C ASP A 136 -11.77 4.25 -9.06
N LEU A 137 -11.29 4.09 -7.83
CA LEU A 137 -11.33 2.81 -7.14
C LEU A 137 -12.75 2.40 -6.74
N GLY A 138 -13.06 1.12 -6.91
CA GLY A 138 -14.26 0.48 -6.35
C GLY A 138 -14.18 0.32 -4.82
N GLN A 139 -15.18 -0.31 -4.23
CA GLN A 139 -15.17 -0.61 -2.80
C GLN A 139 -14.22 -1.77 -2.48
N ASN A 140 -13.61 -1.73 -1.30
CA ASN A 140 -12.63 -2.70 -0.82
C ASN A 140 -11.50 -2.94 -1.84
N HIS A 141 -10.92 -1.84 -2.29
CA HIS A 141 -9.94 -1.84 -3.36
C HIS A 141 -8.60 -1.32 -2.86
N PHE A 142 -7.53 -2.05 -3.17
CA PHE A 142 -6.15 -1.71 -2.87
C PHE A 142 -5.38 -1.59 -4.19
N ASP A 143 -5.09 -0.37 -4.61
CA ASP A 143 -4.24 -0.11 -5.77
C ASP A 143 -2.79 -0.06 -5.29
N ILE A 144 -2.05 -1.16 -5.52
CA ILE A 144 -0.70 -1.35 -4.97
C ILE A 144 0.27 -0.44 -5.70
N ALA A 145 0.96 0.42 -4.95
CA ALA A 145 2.00 1.27 -5.50
C ALA A 145 3.23 0.43 -5.85
N MET A 146 3.50 0.24 -7.15
CA MET A 146 4.67 -0.49 -7.65
C MET A 146 5.19 0.15 -8.94
N PRO A 147 6.49 0.50 -9.03
CA PRO A 147 7.08 1.03 -10.25
C PRO A 147 6.78 0.14 -11.45
N GLY A 148 6.37 0.76 -12.55
CA GLY A 148 5.92 0.03 -13.74
C GLY A 148 4.48 -0.45 -13.69
N GLY A 149 3.69 -0.08 -12.67
CA GLY A 149 2.27 -0.43 -12.56
C GLY A 149 1.32 0.35 -13.47
N GLY A 150 1.83 1.37 -14.16
CA GLY A 150 1.07 2.32 -14.97
C GLY A 150 0.74 3.59 -14.21
N VAL A 151 0.58 4.69 -14.93
CA VAL A 151 0.35 6.02 -14.33
C VAL A 151 -1.13 6.30 -14.05
N GLY A 152 -2.05 5.55 -14.64
CA GLY A 152 -3.48 5.76 -14.43
C GLY A 152 -3.96 7.13 -14.93
N ILE A 153 -4.73 7.84 -14.09
CA ILE A 153 -5.35 9.11 -14.43
C ILE A 153 -4.32 10.25 -14.46
N PHE A 154 -3.29 10.21 -13.59
CA PHE A 154 -2.31 11.28 -13.41
C PHE A 154 -0.91 10.78 -13.74
N ASN A 155 -0.05 11.69 -14.25
CA ASN A 155 1.33 11.34 -14.60
C ASN A 155 2.30 12.42 -14.10
N GLY A 156 2.86 12.22 -12.92
CA GLY A 156 3.98 12.97 -12.39
C GLY A 156 5.33 12.41 -12.81
N CYS A 157 5.36 11.17 -13.35
CA CYS A 157 6.61 10.50 -13.70
C CYS A 157 7.33 11.17 -14.88
N THR A 158 6.59 11.77 -15.81
CA THR A 158 7.19 12.55 -16.89
C THR A 158 7.94 13.77 -16.35
N SER A 159 7.32 14.51 -15.42
CA SER A 159 7.95 15.68 -14.82
C SER A 159 9.07 15.33 -13.84
N GLN A 160 8.93 14.24 -13.09
CA GLN A 160 9.93 13.82 -12.10
C GLN A 160 11.14 13.13 -12.74
N TRP A 161 10.91 12.17 -13.63
CA TRP A 161 11.92 11.25 -14.13
C TRP A 161 12.16 11.31 -15.64
N GLY A 162 11.43 12.14 -16.38
CA GLY A 162 11.48 12.14 -17.84
C GLY A 162 10.83 10.90 -18.47
N ALA A 163 9.89 10.27 -17.78
CA ALA A 163 9.14 9.15 -18.34
C ALA A 163 8.34 9.58 -19.59
N PRO A 164 8.01 8.63 -20.51
CA PRO A 164 7.10 8.91 -21.62
C PRO A 164 5.76 9.53 -21.16
N SER A 165 5.07 10.20 -22.05
CA SER A 165 3.82 10.90 -21.73
C SER A 165 2.72 10.00 -21.17
N ASN A 166 2.73 8.72 -21.51
CA ASN A 166 1.80 7.71 -20.96
C ASN A 166 2.41 6.89 -19.81
N GLY A 167 3.55 7.33 -19.25
CA GLY A 167 4.34 6.56 -18.30
C GLY A 167 5.17 5.47 -18.99
N TRP A 168 5.69 4.55 -18.22
CA TRP A 168 6.37 3.35 -18.73
C TRP A 168 5.33 2.27 -19.04
N GLY A 169 5.26 1.86 -20.31
CA GLY A 169 4.29 0.87 -20.79
C GLY A 169 2.89 1.44 -21.00
N ALA A 170 1.87 0.64 -20.76
CA ALA A 170 0.47 1.06 -20.90
C ALA A 170 0.07 2.01 -19.76
N GLN A 171 -0.75 3.01 -20.05
CA GLN A 171 -1.27 3.97 -19.07
C GLN A 171 -1.91 3.27 -17.87
N TYR A 172 -2.71 2.25 -18.12
CA TYR A 172 -3.28 1.36 -17.11
C TYR A 172 -2.59 0.00 -17.19
N GLY A 173 -2.04 -0.45 -16.08
CA GLY A 173 -1.35 -1.73 -15.96
C GLY A 173 0.15 -1.70 -16.25
N GLY A 174 0.67 -0.66 -16.92
CA GLY A 174 2.10 -0.39 -17.07
C GLY A 174 2.84 -1.30 -18.01
N ILE A 175 4.08 -1.67 -17.65
CA ILE A 175 4.96 -2.53 -18.45
C ILE A 175 4.48 -3.98 -18.44
N SER A 176 4.93 -4.77 -19.43
CA SER A 176 4.48 -6.15 -19.62
C SER A 176 5.56 -7.20 -19.30
N SER A 177 6.83 -6.81 -19.27
CA SER A 177 7.95 -7.73 -19.05
C SER A 177 8.96 -7.18 -18.04
N ARG A 178 9.68 -8.11 -17.39
CA ARG A 178 10.72 -7.80 -16.42
C ARG A 178 11.88 -7.00 -17.00
N SER A 179 12.25 -7.27 -18.24
CA SER A 179 13.36 -6.59 -18.92
C SER A 179 13.11 -5.10 -19.17
N GLU A 180 11.84 -4.68 -19.22
CA GLU A 180 11.52 -3.25 -19.34
C GLU A 180 11.92 -2.45 -18.09
N CYS A 181 12.06 -3.11 -16.93
CA CYS A 181 12.56 -2.48 -15.70
C CYS A 181 14.01 -1.96 -15.85
N ASP A 182 14.79 -2.53 -16.77
CA ASP A 182 16.19 -2.11 -16.99
C ASP A 182 16.29 -0.65 -17.47
N SER A 183 15.22 -0.15 -18.10
CA SER A 183 15.13 1.24 -18.58
C SER A 183 14.68 2.26 -17.51
N PHE A 184 14.30 1.80 -16.32
CA PHE A 184 13.84 2.68 -15.24
C PHE A 184 14.99 3.42 -14.56
N PRO A 185 14.73 4.59 -13.93
CA PRO A 185 15.66 5.20 -12.98
C PRO A 185 16.11 4.18 -11.92
N GLU A 186 17.40 4.19 -11.57
CA GLU A 186 17.98 3.20 -10.65
C GLU A 186 17.18 3.01 -9.34
N LYS A 187 16.67 4.10 -8.78
CA LYS A 187 15.89 4.08 -7.54
C LYS A 187 14.54 3.36 -7.67
N LEU A 188 14.00 3.23 -8.87
CA LEU A 188 12.71 2.58 -9.14
C LEU A 188 12.87 1.11 -9.56
N LYS A 189 14.04 0.71 -10.02
CA LYS A 189 14.30 -0.67 -10.51
C LYS A 189 13.95 -1.75 -9.48
N PRO A 190 14.34 -1.64 -8.19
CA PRO A 190 14.03 -2.68 -7.22
C PRO A 190 12.52 -2.96 -7.08
N GLY A 191 11.70 -1.92 -7.01
CA GLY A 191 10.24 -2.05 -6.93
C GLY A 191 9.63 -2.58 -8.23
N CYS A 192 10.23 -2.23 -9.39
CA CYS A 192 9.83 -2.75 -10.68
C CYS A 192 10.15 -4.25 -10.80
N TYR A 193 11.35 -4.68 -10.44
CA TYR A 193 11.72 -6.12 -10.44
C TYR A 193 10.86 -6.92 -9.47
N TRP A 194 10.55 -6.37 -8.28
CA TRP A 194 9.65 -7.02 -7.31
C TRP A 194 8.31 -7.43 -7.94
N ARG A 195 7.75 -6.60 -8.82
CA ARG A 195 6.50 -6.90 -9.54
C ARG A 195 6.58 -8.23 -10.30
N PHE A 196 7.72 -8.54 -10.91
CA PHE A 196 7.88 -9.76 -11.70
C PHE A 196 8.41 -10.94 -10.88
N ASP A 197 9.32 -10.66 -9.96
CA ASP A 197 10.05 -11.70 -9.21
C ASP A 197 9.18 -12.23 -8.05
N TRP A 198 8.65 -11.36 -7.19
CA TRP A 198 7.84 -11.78 -6.05
C TRP A 198 6.35 -11.81 -6.36
N PHE A 199 5.82 -10.74 -6.97
CA PHE A 199 4.40 -10.60 -7.30
C PHE A 199 4.01 -11.35 -8.58
N GLN A 200 4.99 -11.90 -9.31
CA GLN A 200 4.84 -12.77 -10.48
C GLN A 200 3.93 -12.16 -11.56
N ASN A 201 4.01 -10.83 -11.73
CA ASN A 201 3.19 -10.06 -12.65
C ASN A 201 1.69 -10.38 -12.53
N ALA A 202 1.21 -10.71 -11.32
CA ALA A 202 -0.20 -11.06 -11.08
C ALA A 202 -1.13 -9.94 -11.59
N ASP A 203 -2.18 -10.34 -12.33
CA ASP A 203 -3.15 -9.40 -12.88
C ASP A 203 -4.35 -9.26 -11.95
N ASN A 204 -4.37 -8.15 -11.21
CA ASN A 204 -5.46 -7.73 -10.33
C ASN A 204 -6.00 -8.84 -9.40
N PRO A 205 -5.13 -9.53 -8.63
CA PRO A 205 -5.58 -10.63 -7.78
C PRO A 205 -6.56 -10.17 -6.71
N ASN A 206 -7.52 -11.04 -6.41
CA ASN A 206 -8.42 -10.85 -5.27
C ASN A 206 -7.68 -11.07 -3.95
N VAL A 207 -8.18 -10.46 -2.90
CA VAL A 207 -7.63 -10.57 -1.54
C VAL A 207 -8.72 -10.79 -0.50
N SER A 208 -8.38 -11.46 0.58
CA SER A 208 -9.00 -11.22 1.87
C SER A 208 -8.09 -10.28 2.67
N PHE A 209 -8.67 -9.39 3.47
CA PHE A 209 -7.88 -8.38 4.18
C PHE A 209 -8.43 -8.07 5.57
N ARG A 210 -7.55 -7.57 6.43
CA ARG A 210 -7.88 -7.02 7.74
C ARG A 210 -6.94 -5.87 8.07
N GLU A 211 -7.40 -4.93 8.87
CA GLU A 211 -6.53 -3.90 9.44
C GLU A 211 -5.58 -4.53 10.47
N VAL A 212 -4.34 -4.08 10.48
CA VAL A 212 -3.29 -4.56 11.40
C VAL A 212 -2.47 -3.38 11.93
N SER A 213 -1.78 -3.60 13.06
CA SER A 213 -0.75 -2.65 13.50
C SER A 213 0.32 -2.51 12.42
N CYS A 214 0.72 -1.27 12.12
CA CYS A 214 1.73 -1.02 11.12
C CYS A 214 3.10 -1.54 11.58
N PRO A 215 3.78 -2.36 10.77
CA PRO A 215 5.21 -2.63 10.95
C PRO A 215 6.03 -1.32 10.92
N SER A 216 7.07 -1.24 11.76
CA SER A 216 7.98 -0.09 11.80
C SER A 216 8.63 0.16 10.45
N GLU A 217 8.95 -0.89 9.71
CA GLU A 217 9.58 -0.86 8.38
C GLU A 217 8.75 -0.07 7.35
N LEU A 218 7.42 -0.06 7.49
CA LEU A 218 6.53 0.76 6.65
C LEU A 218 6.46 2.20 7.16
N THR A 219 6.23 2.37 8.47
CA THR A 219 6.05 3.71 9.05
C THR A 219 7.33 4.54 9.05
N ASP A 220 8.49 3.92 9.12
CA ASP A 220 9.78 4.63 9.06
C ASP A 220 10.07 5.18 7.65
N LYS A 221 9.54 4.55 6.58
CA LYS A 221 9.63 5.08 5.21
C LYS A 221 8.70 6.26 4.96
N THR A 222 7.52 6.25 5.55
CA THR A 222 6.53 7.33 5.35
C THR A 222 6.55 8.40 6.43
N GLY A 223 7.14 8.11 7.58
CA GLY A 223 7.06 8.95 8.77
C GLY A 223 5.67 9.01 9.41
N CYS A 224 4.64 8.43 8.77
CA CYS A 224 3.24 8.55 9.17
C CYS A 224 2.83 7.39 10.10
N LYS A 225 2.41 7.76 11.32
CA LYS A 225 1.90 6.81 12.34
C LYS A 225 0.56 7.30 12.86
N ARG A 226 -0.42 6.40 12.95
CA ARG A 226 -1.72 6.70 13.57
C ARG A 226 -1.60 6.71 15.09
N TRP A 227 -2.40 7.57 15.74
CA TRP A 227 -2.58 7.60 17.21
C TRP A 227 -3.54 6.50 17.66
#